data_f6789011478468c0aa5b7c0e39f61f19
#
_entry.id   f6789011478468c0aa5b7c0e39f61f19
#
_cell.length_a   1.000
_cell.length_b   1.000
_cell.length_c   1.000
_cell.angle_alpha   90.00
_cell.angle_beta   90.00
_cell.angle_gamma   90.00
#
_symmetry.space_group_name_H-M   'P 1'
#
loop_
_entity.id
_entity.type
_entity.pdbx_description
1 polymer ?
#
loop_
_entity_poly.entity_id
_entity_poly.type
_entity_poly.pdbx_seq_one_letter_code
_entity_poly.pdbx_strand_id
1 'polypeptide(L)'
;MNLSTVISNLQQKGKERLAWSDFFGLGLVIILGLVIRLTQLTSKPPWTDEFATMVFSIGNNYQIVPLNQIISLDTLLAPLQSNHQATIADVIKLVIQEDNHPPLYFIFAYFWNKLFFDRGEYVSLAGMRALAVFWGVISIPLIYFISKLVFKSGSIAFLAAILMAVSPYAVFISQEARHYTLAVVFVLISLGCFLRASSKIIDHKRISHTLVFFWLIVNCLGLLVHYFFSLTILAEVLTLLWILFNQIKQKNFWITNWWRLSLVFLGNLSFIIIWFISFVPKDYGNQMTGWIQRDNDSFLAVISPLFQLLGTLITMLSLLPVESESLIIILISGAIMIGFFLWIIPQLKTAWLDSYKPELGILSAFFLSSIAIFFVITYLLSIDITRGARYSFVYFPSVILILAILLDNCWQRQQKRIVIIVIIMALVSSLSVTFNLGYRKYYRPDKLVTTIENNSRYPLVIATSYRSLVQVGEMMGIAWEFNQRFPDKNPKFILVNPEEKPNFNRSSSPPFELWLINFHSSIDLSDCQPSELSSNYVTGYQYQKFLCGRSMDYNNKVK
;
A
#
# COMPACT_ATOMS: atom_id res chain seq x y z
N MET A 1 -39.95 -37.23 -30.72
CA MET A 1 -38.93 -36.39 -30.08
C MET A 1 -39.42 -36.11 -28.65
N ASN A 2 -38.73 -36.62 -27.65
CA ASN A 2 -39.23 -36.67 -26.26
C ASN A 2 -39.19 -35.28 -25.62
N LEU A 3 -40.31 -34.79 -25.09
CA LEU A 3 -40.43 -33.46 -24.49
C LEU A 3 -39.39 -33.20 -23.37
N SER A 4 -39.00 -34.27 -22.66
CA SER A 4 -37.95 -34.25 -21.65
C SER A 4 -36.56 -33.89 -22.21
N THR A 5 -36.24 -34.37 -23.44
CA THR A 5 -34.97 -34.08 -24.14
C THR A 5 -34.93 -32.64 -24.64
N VAL A 6 -36.07 -32.06 -25.04
CA VAL A 6 -36.17 -30.65 -25.44
C VAL A 6 -36.03 -29.74 -24.23
N ILE A 7 -36.65 -30.06 -23.09
CA ILE A 7 -36.55 -29.29 -21.84
C ILE A 7 -35.14 -29.37 -21.27
N SER A 8 -34.48 -30.53 -21.27
CA SER A 8 -33.09 -30.68 -20.84
C SER A 8 -32.11 -29.89 -21.72
N ASN A 9 -32.30 -29.89 -23.03
CA ASN A 9 -31.50 -29.13 -23.99
C ASN A 9 -31.73 -27.60 -23.85
N LEU A 10 -32.97 -27.15 -23.53
CA LEU A 10 -33.26 -25.76 -23.28
C LEU A 10 -32.68 -25.30 -21.93
N GLN A 11 -32.72 -26.15 -20.89
CA GLN A 11 -32.08 -25.90 -19.59
C GLN A 11 -30.54 -25.89 -19.71
N GLN A 12 -29.96 -26.76 -20.52
CA GLN A 12 -28.53 -26.81 -20.78
C GLN A 12 -28.05 -25.58 -21.58
N LYS A 13 -28.79 -25.18 -22.65
CA LYS A 13 -28.53 -23.96 -23.40
C LYS A 13 -28.75 -22.69 -22.58
N GLY A 14 -29.71 -22.69 -21.65
CA GLY A 14 -29.90 -21.60 -20.70
C GLY A 14 -28.75 -21.49 -19.70
N LYS A 15 -28.23 -22.61 -19.19
CA LYS A 15 -27.03 -22.65 -18.34
C LYS A 15 -25.76 -22.20 -19.06
N GLU A 16 -25.57 -22.63 -20.31
CA GLU A 16 -24.43 -22.21 -21.13
C GLU A 16 -24.48 -20.71 -21.48
N ARG A 17 -25.65 -20.17 -21.83
CA ARG A 17 -25.82 -18.72 -22.07
C ARG A 17 -25.59 -17.86 -20.81
N LEU A 18 -26.07 -18.32 -19.64
CA LEU A 18 -25.75 -17.64 -18.37
C LEU A 18 -24.23 -17.68 -18.08
N ALA A 19 -23.55 -18.81 -18.36
CA ALA A 19 -22.11 -18.93 -18.16
C ALA A 19 -21.31 -17.94 -19.05
N TRP A 20 -21.66 -17.79 -20.32
CA TRP A 20 -21.00 -16.85 -21.23
C TRP A 20 -21.26 -15.38 -20.86
N SER A 21 -22.47 -15.02 -20.42
CA SER A 21 -22.78 -13.67 -19.94
C SER A 21 -22.01 -13.32 -18.68
N ASP A 22 -21.81 -14.27 -17.78
CA ASP A 22 -21.03 -14.09 -16.55
C ASP A 22 -19.55 -13.80 -16.88
N PHE A 23 -18.95 -14.56 -17.82
CA PHE A 23 -17.57 -14.35 -18.26
C PHE A 23 -17.39 -13.01 -18.98
N PHE A 24 -18.31 -12.65 -19.86
CA PHE A 24 -18.28 -11.36 -20.55
C PHE A 24 -18.39 -10.19 -19.56
N GLY A 25 -19.33 -10.27 -18.63
CA GLY A 25 -19.48 -9.26 -17.59
C GLY A 25 -18.24 -9.14 -16.69
N LEU A 26 -17.65 -10.26 -16.27
CA LEU A 26 -16.38 -10.26 -15.51
C LEU A 26 -15.25 -9.64 -16.32
N GLY A 27 -15.16 -9.93 -17.62
CA GLY A 27 -14.20 -9.31 -18.53
C GLY A 27 -14.31 -7.78 -18.56
N LEU A 28 -15.54 -7.24 -18.62
CA LEU A 28 -15.77 -5.79 -18.55
C LEU A 28 -15.33 -5.19 -17.22
N VAL A 29 -15.58 -5.88 -16.10
CA VAL A 29 -15.16 -5.43 -14.76
C VAL A 29 -13.63 -5.44 -14.65
N ILE A 30 -12.95 -6.45 -15.19
CA ILE A 30 -11.48 -6.52 -15.24
C ILE A 30 -10.92 -5.35 -16.08
N ILE A 31 -11.49 -5.10 -17.26
CA ILE A 31 -11.07 -3.99 -18.13
C ILE A 31 -11.29 -2.65 -17.43
N LEU A 32 -12.43 -2.43 -16.79
CA LEU A 32 -12.69 -1.23 -15.99
C LEU A 32 -11.64 -1.04 -14.90
N GLY A 33 -11.37 -2.10 -14.12
CA GLY A 33 -10.36 -2.08 -13.06
C GLY A 33 -8.95 -1.82 -13.58
N LEU A 34 -8.59 -2.36 -14.74
CA LEU A 34 -7.31 -2.12 -15.42
C LEU A 34 -7.19 -0.65 -15.89
N VAL A 35 -8.22 -0.13 -16.57
CA VAL A 35 -8.22 1.24 -17.08
C VAL A 35 -8.06 2.25 -15.94
N ILE A 36 -8.84 2.11 -14.85
CA ILE A 36 -8.75 3.00 -13.70
C ILE A 36 -7.32 3.00 -13.11
N ARG A 37 -6.70 1.83 -12.97
CA ARG A 37 -5.36 1.69 -12.36
C ARG A 37 -4.23 2.18 -13.24
N LEU A 38 -4.36 2.06 -14.57
CA LEU A 38 -3.35 2.55 -15.51
C LEU A 38 -3.47 4.06 -15.78
N THR A 39 -4.67 4.64 -15.60
CA THR A 39 -4.89 6.07 -15.82
C THR A 39 -4.06 6.88 -14.83
N GLN A 40 -3.30 7.86 -15.33
CA GLN A 40 -2.44 8.75 -14.54
C GLN A 40 -1.38 8.00 -13.69
N LEU A 41 -0.91 6.83 -14.13
CA LEU A 41 -0.04 5.94 -13.36
C LEU A 41 1.27 6.60 -12.89
N THR A 42 1.83 7.52 -13.70
CA THR A 42 3.08 8.22 -13.39
C THR A 42 2.90 9.67 -12.94
N SER A 43 1.67 10.15 -12.81
CA SER A 43 1.38 11.55 -12.46
C SER A 43 1.76 11.91 -11.02
N LYS A 44 1.80 10.93 -10.13
CA LYS A 44 2.22 11.11 -8.74
C LYS A 44 3.73 10.97 -8.65
N PRO A 45 4.45 11.89 -7.95
CA PRO A 45 5.88 11.72 -7.72
C PRO A 45 6.15 10.40 -6.98
N PRO A 46 7.25 9.69 -7.31
CA PRO A 46 7.66 8.53 -6.55
C PRO A 46 8.10 8.95 -5.14
N TRP A 47 7.88 8.08 -4.16
CA TRP A 47 8.25 8.32 -2.78
C TRP A 47 9.30 7.29 -2.31
N THR A 48 9.88 7.51 -1.15
CA THR A 48 11.02 6.76 -0.62
C THR A 48 10.89 5.24 -0.73
N ASP A 49 9.73 4.66 -0.37
CA ASP A 49 9.55 3.21 -0.45
C ASP A 49 9.48 2.69 -1.90
N GLU A 50 9.01 3.51 -2.86
CA GLU A 50 9.04 3.13 -4.28
C GLU A 50 10.48 3.12 -4.80
N PHE A 51 11.30 4.11 -4.41
CA PHE A 51 12.73 4.09 -4.72
C PHE A 51 13.42 2.84 -4.15
N ALA A 52 13.12 2.45 -2.90
CA ALA A 52 13.64 1.22 -2.33
C ALA A 52 13.28 0.00 -3.18
N THR A 53 12.01 -0.10 -3.61
CA THR A 53 11.59 -1.18 -4.51
C THR A 53 12.33 -1.14 -5.84
N MET A 54 12.47 0.04 -6.46
CA MET A 54 13.15 0.20 -7.75
C MET A 54 14.62 -0.17 -7.65
N VAL A 55 15.33 0.32 -6.63
CA VAL A 55 16.77 0.09 -6.42
C VAL A 55 17.07 -1.37 -6.11
N PHE A 56 16.42 -1.94 -5.09
CA PHE A 56 16.71 -3.30 -4.63
C PHE A 56 16.29 -4.37 -5.63
N SER A 57 15.20 -4.15 -6.38
CA SER A 57 14.72 -5.13 -7.38
C SER A 57 15.64 -5.26 -8.60
N ILE A 58 16.54 -4.30 -8.85
CA ILE A 58 17.54 -4.38 -9.91
C ILE A 58 18.94 -4.78 -9.39
N GLY A 59 19.04 -5.11 -8.10
CA GLY A 59 20.29 -5.55 -7.47
C GLY A 59 21.28 -4.41 -7.17
N ASN A 60 20.78 -3.18 -7.05
CA ASN A 60 21.55 -2.02 -6.59
C ASN A 60 21.26 -1.71 -5.12
N ASN A 61 22.07 -0.82 -4.52
CA ASN A 61 21.89 -0.34 -3.15
C ASN A 61 22.10 1.17 -3.05
N TYR A 62 21.72 1.75 -1.91
CA TYR A 62 21.88 3.17 -1.63
C TYR A 62 23.30 3.55 -1.16
N GLN A 63 24.12 2.59 -0.76
CA GLN A 63 25.46 2.84 -0.19
C GLN A 63 26.46 3.37 -1.22
N ILE A 64 26.14 3.26 -2.52
CA ILE A 64 26.93 3.85 -3.59
C ILE A 64 26.83 5.38 -3.63
N VAL A 65 25.84 5.99 -2.93
CA VAL A 65 25.68 7.44 -2.84
C VAL A 65 26.65 8.00 -1.79
N PRO A 66 27.62 8.84 -2.20
CA PRO A 66 28.62 9.37 -1.28
C PRO A 66 28.00 10.35 -0.26
N LEU A 67 28.46 10.26 1.00
CA LEU A 67 28.10 11.19 2.06
C LEU A 67 29.15 12.30 2.21
N ASN A 68 28.79 13.42 2.83
CA ASN A 68 29.64 14.55 3.21
C ASN A 68 30.41 15.22 2.07
N GLN A 69 29.98 15.00 0.83
CA GLN A 69 30.56 15.64 -0.36
C GLN A 69 29.46 16.11 -1.32
N ILE A 70 29.77 17.13 -2.08
CA ILE A 70 28.86 17.66 -3.10
C ILE A 70 28.86 16.71 -4.31
N ILE A 71 27.71 16.18 -4.65
CA ILE A 71 27.49 15.23 -5.74
C ILE A 71 26.55 15.80 -6.81
N SER A 72 26.64 15.27 -8.01
CA SER A 72 25.74 15.61 -9.11
C SER A 72 24.38 14.92 -8.94
N LEU A 73 23.38 15.38 -9.70
CA LEU A 73 22.08 14.74 -9.84
C LEU A 73 22.24 13.27 -10.30
N ASP A 74 23.08 13.02 -11.30
CA ASP A 74 23.31 11.66 -11.83
C ASP A 74 23.96 10.74 -10.79
N THR A 75 24.89 11.27 -9.98
CA THR A 75 25.49 10.51 -8.86
C THR A 75 24.45 10.13 -7.81
N LEU A 76 23.53 11.05 -7.50
CA LEU A 76 22.45 10.77 -6.54
C LEU A 76 21.43 9.76 -7.09
N LEU A 77 21.15 9.78 -8.40
CA LEU A 77 20.26 8.85 -9.07
C LEU A 77 20.93 7.56 -9.55
N ALA A 78 22.26 7.42 -9.39
CA ALA A 78 23.01 6.23 -9.81
C ALA A 78 22.43 4.90 -9.28
N PRO A 79 21.85 4.81 -8.05
CA PRO A 79 21.17 3.60 -7.61
C PRO A 79 20.04 3.10 -8.53
N LEU A 80 19.44 3.98 -9.35
CA LEU A 80 18.39 3.63 -10.31
C LEU A 80 18.91 3.16 -11.67
N GLN A 81 20.22 3.25 -11.94
CA GLN A 81 20.78 2.81 -13.21
C GLN A 81 20.62 1.30 -13.39
N SER A 82 20.24 0.90 -14.62
CA SER A 82 20.03 -0.51 -14.97
C SER A 82 21.29 -1.36 -14.70
N ASN A 83 21.14 -2.42 -13.92
CA ASN A 83 22.23 -3.34 -13.58
C ASN A 83 22.03 -4.70 -14.28
N HIS A 84 22.61 -4.82 -15.47
CA HIS A 84 22.48 -6.03 -16.28
C HIS A 84 23.25 -7.24 -15.70
N GLN A 85 24.22 -7.01 -14.81
CA GLN A 85 25.03 -8.06 -14.19
C GLN A 85 24.40 -8.63 -12.92
N ALA A 86 23.44 -7.92 -12.32
CA ALA A 86 22.78 -8.36 -11.10
C ALA A 86 22.06 -9.70 -11.28
N THR A 87 22.18 -10.54 -10.28
CA THR A 87 21.51 -11.85 -10.19
C THR A 87 20.36 -11.80 -9.16
N ILE A 88 19.50 -12.83 -9.18
CA ILE A 88 18.46 -12.99 -8.15
C ILE A 88 19.08 -13.11 -6.76
N ALA A 89 20.25 -13.76 -6.65
CA ALA A 89 20.95 -13.91 -5.37
C ALA A 89 21.37 -12.55 -4.80
N ASP A 90 21.81 -11.61 -5.65
CA ASP A 90 22.15 -10.24 -5.24
C ASP A 90 20.90 -9.51 -4.72
N VAL A 91 19.77 -9.61 -5.43
CA VAL A 91 18.49 -9.02 -4.99
C VAL A 91 18.07 -9.56 -3.63
N ILE A 92 18.07 -10.90 -3.44
CA ILE A 92 17.71 -11.53 -2.17
C ILE A 92 18.63 -11.09 -1.04
N LYS A 93 19.95 -11.08 -1.30
CA LYS A 93 20.96 -10.67 -0.31
C LYS A 93 20.75 -9.22 0.14
N LEU A 94 20.58 -8.30 -0.81
CA LEU A 94 20.37 -6.87 -0.53
C LEU A 94 19.09 -6.62 0.26
N VAL A 95 17.98 -7.23 -0.16
CA VAL A 95 16.69 -7.07 0.52
C VAL A 95 16.75 -7.59 1.97
N ILE A 96 17.43 -8.73 2.20
CA ILE A 96 17.59 -9.27 3.55
C ILE A 96 18.52 -8.41 4.41
N GLN A 97 19.56 -7.81 3.83
CA GLN A 97 20.58 -7.07 4.58
C GLN A 97 20.25 -5.58 4.77
N GLU A 98 19.58 -4.96 3.82
CA GLU A 98 19.42 -3.49 3.76
C GLU A 98 17.96 -3.02 3.77
N ASP A 99 17.00 -3.88 3.42
CA ASP A 99 15.56 -3.57 3.46
C ASP A 99 14.85 -4.36 4.57
N ASN A 100 13.77 -3.84 5.08
CA ASN A 100 12.96 -4.49 6.13
C ASN A 100 11.75 -5.26 5.57
N HIS A 101 11.87 -5.80 4.36
CA HIS A 101 10.81 -6.55 3.68
C HIS A 101 11.26 -7.94 3.27
N PRO A 102 10.33 -8.91 3.19
CA PRO A 102 10.63 -10.23 2.64
C PRO A 102 10.88 -10.17 1.12
N PRO A 103 11.65 -11.11 0.54
CA PRO A 103 12.21 -10.96 -0.81
C PRO A 103 11.26 -11.32 -1.97
N LEU A 104 10.12 -12.00 -1.74
CA LEU A 104 9.33 -12.59 -2.82
C LEU A 104 8.84 -11.57 -3.86
N TYR A 105 8.36 -10.40 -3.41
CA TYR A 105 7.94 -9.35 -4.33
C TYR A 105 9.10 -8.78 -5.16
N PHE A 106 10.27 -8.61 -4.54
CA PHE A 106 11.46 -8.09 -5.23
C PHE A 106 11.98 -9.08 -6.29
N ILE A 107 11.83 -10.39 -6.06
CA ILE A 107 12.12 -11.42 -7.07
C ILE A 107 11.18 -11.28 -8.27
N PHE A 108 9.87 -11.09 -8.04
CA PHE A 108 8.93 -10.82 -9.14
C PHE A 108 9.26 -9.50 -9.85
N ALA A 109 9.62 -8.45 -9.12
CA ALA A 109 9.99 -7.17 -9.67
C ALA A 109 11.27 -7.24 -10.53
N TYR A 110 12.26 -8.03 -10.10
CA TYR A 110 13.48 -8.31 -10.88
C TYR A 110 13.16 -8.94 -12.23
N PHE A 111 12.38 -10.03 -12.26
CA PHE A 111 12.01 -10.66 -13.52
C PHE A 111 11.13 -9.77 -14.39
N TRP A 112 10.18 -9.07 -13.77
CA TRP A 112 9.30 -8.14 -14.47
C TRP A 112 10.09 -7.03 -15.15
N ASN A 113 11.03 -6.42 -14.45
CA ASN A 113 11.88 -5.39 -15.00
C ASN A 113 12.70 -5.94 -16.18
N LYS A 114 13.41 -7.06 -15.99
CA LYS A 114 14.22 -7.69 -17.05
C LYS A 114 13.43 -8.06 -18.31
N LEU A 115 12.21 -8.55 -18.15
CA LEU A 115 11.40 -8.99 -19.28
C LEU A 115 10.81 -7.82 -20.08
N PHE A 116 10.47 -6.72 -19.42
CA PHE A 116 9.64 -5.69 -20.04
C PHE A 116 10.26 -4.29 -20.09
N PHE A 117 11.18 -3.95 -19.17
CA PHE A 117 11.57 -2.56 -18.94
C PHE A 117 13.06 -2.31 -18.84
N ASP A 118 13.91 -3.31 -18.98
CA ASP A 118 15.37 -3.22 -18.87
C ASP A 118 16.01 -2.71 -20.18
N ARG A 119 15.61 -1.52 -20.64
CA ARG A 119 16.07 -0.91 -21.88
C ARG A 119 16.45 0.58 -21.74
N GLY A 120 16.26 1.16 -20.57
CA GLY A 120 16.56 2.55 -20.28
C GLY A 120 17.82 2.72 -19.45
N GLU A 121 18.29 3.96 -19.32
CA GLU A 121 19.37 4.32 -18.41
C GLU A 121 18.98 4.08 -16.95
N TYR A 122 17.76 4.46 -16.58
CA TYR A 122 17.17 4.24 -15.26
C TYR A 122 16.01 3.24 -15.31
N VAL A 123 15.80 2.55 -14.19
CA VAL A 123 14.64 1.67 -14.01
C VAL A 123 13.31 2.44 -14.21
N SER A 124 12.40 1.86 -14.96
CA SER A 124 11.14 2.50 -15.33
C SER A 124 10.16 2.57 -14.18
N LEU A 125 9.82 3.77 -13.69
CA LEU A 125 8.75 3.98 -12.69
C LEU A 125 7.40 3.43 -13.18
N ALA A 126 7.04 3.69 -14.45
CA ALA A 126 5.82 3.16 -15.05
C ALA A 126 5.82 1.63 -15.06
N GLY A 127 6.95 1.03 -15.40
CA GLY A 127 7.14 -0.41 -15.40
C GLY A 127 6.97 -1.03 -14.01
N MET A 128 7.59 -0.44 -13.00
CA MET A 128 7.50 -0.95 -11.64
C MET A 128 6.11 -0.79 -11.02
N ARG A 129 5.41 0.32 -11.30
CA ARG A 129 4.00 0.51 -10.92
C ARG A 129 3.08 -0.45 -11.69
N ALA A 130 3.38 -0.76 -12.96
CA ALA A 130 2.60 -1.72 -13.75
C ALA A 130 2.61 -3.14 -13.15
N LEU A 131 3.66 -3.54 -12.44
CA LEU A 131 3.66 -4.80 -11.68
C LEU A 131 2.63 -4.78 -10.54
N ALA A 132 2.53 -3.67 -9.79
CA ALA A 132 1.51 -3.52 -8.75
C ALA A 132 0.09 -3.48 -9.35
N VAL A 133 -0.09 -2.82 -10.50
CA VAL A 133 -1.35 -2.86 -11.28
C VAL A 133 -1.69 -4.29 -11.69
N PHE A 134 -0.74 -5.07 -12.20
CA PHE A 134 -0.95 -6.46 -12.61
C PHE A 134 -1.54 -7.31 -11.48
N TRP A 135 -0.94 -7.26 -10.28
CA TRP A 135 -1.46 -7.99 -9.12
C TRP A 135 -2.80 -7.44 -8.63
N GLY A 136 -2.98 -6.11 -8.68
CA GLY A 136 -4.24 -5.46 -8.35
C GLY A 136 -5.38 -5.84 -9.30
N VAL A 137 -5.09 -6.06 -10.59
CA VAL A 137 -6.08 -6.54 -11.57
C VAL A 137 -6.36 -8.02 -11.38
N ILE A 138 -5.35 -8.85 -11.07
CA ILE A 138 -5.54 -10.28 -10.75
C ILE A 138 -6.46 -10.47 -9.54
N SER A 139 -6.44 -9.57 -8.56
CA SER A 139 -7.33 -9.65 -7.39
C SER A 139 -8.81 -9.62 -7.76
N ILE A 140 -9.19 -9.03 -8.90
CA ILE A 140 -10.60 -8.90 -9.36
C ILE A 140 -11.20 -10.26 -9.76
N PRO A 141 -10.65 -11.02 -10.72
CA PRO A 141 -11.16 -12.36 -11.01
C PRO A 141 -10.95 -13.32 -9.83
N LEU A 142 -9.88 -13.15 -9.05
CA LEU A 142 -9.61 -14.00 -7.90
C LEU A 142 -10.72 -13.91 -6.84
N ILE A 143 -11.12 -12.70 -6.45
CA ILE A 143 -12.22 -12.52 -5.49
C ILE A 143 -13.55 -13.03 -6.05
N TYR A 144 -13.79 -12.91 -7.37
CA TYR A 144 -14.96 -13.48 -8.03
C TYR A 144 -15.00 -14.99 -7.85
N PHE A 145 -13.91 -15.70 -8.21
CA PHE A 145 -13.88 -17.15 -8.14
C PHE A 145 -13.93 -17.67 -6.70
N ILE A 146 -13.23 -17.04 -5.77
CA ILE A 146 -13.29 -17.38 -4.34
C ILE A 146 -14.71 -17.18 -3.80
N SER A 147 -15.35 -16.07 -4.10
CA SER A 147 -16.73 -15.78 -3.69
C SER A 147 -17.71 -16.80 -4.26
N LYS A 148 -17.59 -17.13 -5.55
CA LYS A 148 -18.44 -18.13 -6.21
C LYS A 148 -18.26 -19.53 -5.61
N LEU A 149 -17.02 -19.87 -5.23
CA LEU A 149 -16.69 -21.16 -4.60
C LEU A 149 -17.22 -21.27 -3.17
N VAL A 150 -17.10 -20.18 -2.39
CA VAL A 150 -17.48 -20.15 -0.96
C VAL A 150 -18.98 -19.94 -0.79
N PHE A 151 -19.54 -18.88 -1.37
CA PHE A 151 -20.94 -18.49 -1.18
C PHE A 151 -21.92 -19.17 -2.13
N LYS A 152 -21.43 -19.86 -3.17
CA LYS A 152 -22.23 -20.50 -4.22
C LYS A 152 -23.25 -19.56 -4.88
N SER A 153 -22.93 -18.27 -4.94
CA SER A 153 -23.76 -17.19 -5.48
C SER A 153 -23.00 -16.42 -6.55
N GLY A 154 -23.54 -16.37 -7.75
CA GLY A 154 -22.99 -15.57 -8.86
C GLY A 154 -23.13 -14.08 -8.60
N SER A 155 -24.21 -13.62 -7.97
CA SER A 155 -24.44 -12.21 -7.67
C SER A 155 -23.46 -11.68 -6.62
N ILE A 156 -23.22 -12.43 -5.52
CA ILE A 156 -22.18 -12.05 -4.54
C ILE A 156 -20.79 -11.99 -5.20
N ALA A 157 -20.46 -12.98 -6.04
CA ALA A 157 -19.19 -13.03 -6.73
C ALA A 157 -19.00 -11.80 -7.65
N PHE A 158 -20.05 -11.42 -8.37
CA PHE A 158 -20.02 -10.28 -9.27
C PHE A 158 -19.90 -8.94 -8.51
N LEU A 159 -20.65 -8.78 -7.42
CA LEU A 159 -20.59 -7.60 -6.56
C LEU A 159 -19.20 -7.47 -5.90
N ALA A 160 -18.62 -8.58 -5.43
CA ALA A 160 -17.26 -8.58 -4.88
C ALA A 160 -16.22 -8.16 -5.93
N ALA A 161 -16.33 -8.65 -7.18
CA ALA A 161 -15.45 -8.26 -8.27
C ALA A 161 -15.59 -6.78 -8.63
N ILE A 162 -16.83 -6.25 -8.73
CA ILE A 162 -17.08 -4.83 -9.00
C ILE A 162 -16.49 -3.97 -7.88
N LEU A 163 -16.77 -4.28 -6.61
CA LEU A 163 -16.23 -3.54 -5.47
C LEU A 163 -14.71 -3.56 -5.45
N MET A 164 -14.06 -4.71 -5.73
CA MET A 164 -12.61 -4.82 -5.84
C MET A 164 -12.05 -3.96 -6.98
N ALA A 165 -12.76 -3.90 -8.11
CA ALA A 165 -12.35 -3.11 -9.27
C ALA A 165 -12.39 -1.59 -9.00
N VAL A 166 -13.45 -1.12 -8.32
CA VAL A 166 -13.73 0.31 -8.09
C VAL A 166 -13.45 0.80 -6.67
N SER A 167 -12.87 -0.02 -5.78
CA SER A 167 -12.47 0.44 -4.45
C SER A 167 -11.34 1.49 -4.54
N PRO A 168 -11.51 2.68 -3.96
CA PRO A 168 -10.45 3.70 -3.97
C PRO A 168 -9.19 3.23 -3.25
N TYR A 169 -9.30 2.43 -2.18
CA TYR A 169 -8.17 1.81 -1.51
C TYR A 169 -7.42 0.83 -2.42
N ALA A 170 -8.14 -0.05 -3.13
CA ALA A 170 -7.53 -1.00 -4.07
C ALA A 170 -6.81 -0.28 -5.23
N VAL A 171 -7.37 0.83 -5.72
CA VAL A 171 -6.72 1.68 -6.75
C VAL A 171 -5.48 2.34 -6.18
N PHE A 172 -5.54 2.91 -4.97
CA PHE A 172 -4.41 3.55 -4.31
C PHE A 172 -3.20 2.61 -4.20
N ILE A 173 -3.37 1.42 -3.60
CA ILE A 173 -2.26 0.47 -3.45
C ILE A 173 -1.78 -0.14 -4.77
N SER A 174 -2.59 -0.06 -5.84
CA SER A 174 -2.20 -0.54 -7.18
C SER A 174 -1.37 0.48 -7.96
N GLN A 175 -1.44 1.76 -7.61
CA GLN A 175 -0.71 2.84 -8.28
C GLN A 175 0.63 3.19 -7.60
N GLU A 176 1.12 2.33 -6.72
CA GLU A 176 2.43 2.43 -6.08
C GLU A 176 3.29 1.22 -6.42
N ALA A 177 4.57 1.42 -6.71
CA ALA A 177 5.52 0.33 -6.98
C ALA A 177 5.87 -0.42 -5.69
N ARG A 178 4.83 -1.05 -5.06
CA ARG A 178 4.94 -1.73 -3.76
C ARG A 178 4.21 -3.08 -3.77
N HIS A 179 4.57 -3.93 -2.84
CA HIS A 179 4.12 -5.32 -2.70
C HIS A 179 2.69 -5.51 -2.18
N TYR A 180 1.96 -4.43 -1.83
CA TYR A 180 0.66 -4.53 -1.15
C TYR A 180 -0.42 -5.22 -1.97
N THR A 181 -0.44 -5.03 -3.29
CA THR A 181 -1.40 -5.71 -4.17
C THR A 181 -1.15 -7.22 -4.26
N LEU A 182 0.12 -7.64 -4.28
CA LEU A 182 0.47 -9.06 -4.19
C LEU A 182 0.09 -9.64 -2.81
N ALA A 183 0.29 -8.88 -1.73
CA ALA A 183 -0.16 -9.28 -0.40
C ALA A 183 -1.69 -9.49 -0.35
N VAL A 184 -2.49 -8.59 -0.97
CA VAL A 184 -3.96 -8.77 -1.11
C VAL A 184 -4.30 -10.05 -1.84
N VAL A 185 -3.56 -10.43 -2.89
CA VAL A 185 -3.76 -11.71 -3.61
C VAL A 185 -3.60 -12.89 -2.66
N PHE A 186 -2.53 -12.92 -1.85
CA PHE A 186 -2.30 -14.00 -0.89
C PHE A 186 -3.32 -13.99 0.26
N VAL A 187 -3.73 -12.82 0.75
CA VAL A 187 -4.82 -12.71 1.76
C VAL A 187 -6.13 -13.27 1.19
N LEU A 188 -6.47 -12.97 -0.07
CA LEU A 188 -7.66 -13.51 -0.72
C LEU A 188 -7.62 -15.04 -0.79
N ILE A 189 -6.51 -15.62 -1.19
CA ILE A 189 -6.37 -17.09 -1.31
C ILE A 189 -6.44 -17.74 0.08
N SER A 190 -5.73 -17.21 1.07
CA SER A 190 -5.75 -17.69 2.45
C SER A 190 -7.17 -17.61 3.04
N LEU A 191 -7.84 -16.45 2.90
CA LEU A 191 -9.21 -16.25 3.35
C LEU A 191 -10.19 -17.21 2.66
N GLY A 192 -9.98 -17.54 1.38
CA GLY A 192 -10.74 -18.55 0.67
C GLY A 192 -10.55 -19.95 1.25
N CYS A 193 -9.32 -20.34 1.59
CA CYS A 193 -9.02 -21.60 2.27
C CYS A 193 -9.63 -21.63 3.68
N PHE A 194 -9.47 -20.56 4.43
CA PHE A 194 -10.01 -20.37 5.77
C PHE A 194 -11.54 -20.50 5.80
N LEU A 195 -12.25 -19.77 4.94
CA LEU A 195 -13.72 -19.84 4.85
C LEU A 195 -14.20 -21.25 4.46
N ARG A 196 -13.50 -21.88 3.52
CA ARG A 196 -13.83 -23.26 3.12
C ARG A 196 -13.59 -24.27 4.24
N ALA A 197 -12.52 -24.11 5.01
CA ALA A 197 -12.23 -24.95 6.17
C ALA A 197 -13.28 -24.73 7.28
N SER A 198 -13.61 -23.46 7.58
CA SER A 198 -14.62 -23.07 8.58
C SER A 198 -16.01 -23.62 8.22
N SER A 199 -16.44 -23.52 6.95
CA SER A 199 -17.70 -24.11 6.52
C SER A 199 -17.74 -25.64 6.71
N LYS A 200 -16.61 -26.33 6.42
CA LYS A 200 -16.54 -27.79 6.65
C LYS A 200 -16.58 -28.15 8.12
N ILE A 201 -16.02 -27.32 9.00
CA ILE A 201 -16.08 -27.53 10.46
C ILE A 201 -17.54 -27.40 10.93
N ILE A 202 -18.23 -26.35 10.50
CA ILE A 202 -19.65 -26.12 10.86
C ILE A 202 -20.54 -27.24 10.32
N ASP A 203 -20.31 -27.69 9.09
CA ASP A 203 -21.05 -28.78 8.44
C ASP A 203 -20.65 -30.19 8.94
N HIS A 204 -19.74 -30.32 9.92
CA HIS A 204 -19.18 -31.60 10.37
C HIS A 204 -18.57 -32.47 9.28
N LYS A 205 -18.02 -31.84 8.21
CA LYS A 205 -17.34 -32.49 7.10
C LYS A 205 -15.81 -32.46 7.28
N ARG A 206 -15.14 -33.49 6.80
CA ARG A 206 -13.66 -33.55 6.86
C ARG A 206 -13.01 -32.50 5.98
N ILE A 207 -12.02 -31.77 6.53
CA ILE A 207 -11.10 -30.94 5.76
C ILE A 207 -10.14 -31.87 5.01
N SER A 208 -9.95 -31.66 3.69
CA SER A 208 -9.01 -32.46 2.89
C SER A 208 -7.55 -32.09 3.21
N HIS A 209 -6.64 -33.06 3.11
CA HIS A 209 -5.19 -32.81 3.25
C HIS A 209 -4.68 -31.84 2.18
N THR A 210 -5.22 -31.91 0.95
CA THR A 210 -4.90 -30.96 -0.12
C THR A 210 -5.19 -29.52 0.28
N LEU A 211 -6.35 -29.25 0.92
CA LEU A 211 -6.68 -27.91 1.40
C LEU A 211 -5.72 -27.44 2.50
N VAL A 212 -5.38 -28.33 3.45
CA VAL A 212 -4.43 -28.05 4.53
C VAL A 212 -3.05 -27.70 3.98
N PHE A 213 -2.52 -28.52 3.08
CA PHE A 213 -1.20 -28.31 2.50
C PHE A 213 -1.14 -27.07 1.60
N PHE A 214 -2.15 -26.87 0.77
CA PHE A 214 -2.25 -25.68 -0.07
C PHE A 214 -2.35 -24.40 0.76
N TRP A 215 -3.16 -24.39 1.83
CA TRP A 215 -3.28 -23.25 2.72
C TRP A 215 -1.97 -22.92 3.45
N LEU A 216 -1.27 -23.95 3.94
CA LEU A 216 0.06 -23.79 4.54
C LEU A 216 1.05 -23.13 3.57
N ILE A 217 1.13 -23.61 2.33
CA ILE A 217 2.01 -23.03 1.30
C ILE A 217 1.64 -21.56 1.01
N VAL A 218 0.35 -21.29 0.83
CA VAL A 218 -0.14 -19.92 0.58
C VAL A 218 0.26 -18.97 1.70
N ASN A 219 0.14 -19.41 2.95
CA ASN A 219 0.52 -18.60 4.10
C ASN A 219 2.04 -18.36 4.17
N CYS A 220 2.85 -19.37 3.90
CA CYS A 220 4.31 -19.21 3.83
C CYS A 220 4.71 -18.23 2.73
N LEU A 221 4.09 -18.32 1.53
CA LEU A 221 4.35 -17.38 0.44
C LEU A 221 3.86 -15.96 0.78
N GLY A 222 2.70 -15.81 1.44
CA GLY A 222 2.21 -14.53 1.91
C GLY A 222 3.16 -13.85 2.91
N LEU A 223 3.75 -14.62 3.83
CA LEU A 223 4.80 -14.16 4.75
C LEU A 223 6.06 -13.72 4.02
N LEU A 224 6.43 -14.39 2.92
CA LEU A 224 7.55 -13.99 2.05
C LEU A 224 7.26 -12.75 1.20
N VAL A 225 6.00 -12.28 1.14
CA VAL A 225 5.64 -11.00 0.51
C VAL A 225 5.66 -9.86 1.52
N HIS A 226 5.09 -10.07 2.72
CA HIS A 226 5.01 -9.03 3.76
C HIS A 226 4.87 -9.62 5.15
N TYR A 227 5.70 -9.19 6.12
CA TYR A 227 5.64 -9.69 7.49
C TYR A 227 4.28 -9.49 8.16
N PHE A 228 3.54 -8.42 7.85
CA PHE A 228 2.19 -8.20 8.38
C PHE A 228 1.13 -9.17 7.85
N PHE A 229 1.48 -10.04 6.91
CA PHE A 229 0.64 -11.19 6.57
C PHE A 229 0.44 -12.13 7.77
N SER A 230 1.39 -12.15 8.71
CA SER A 230 1.23 -12.85 10.01
C SER A 230 0.00 -12.40 10.79
N LEU A 231 -0.43 -11.14 10.65
CA LEU A 231 -1.64 -10.62 11.30
C LEU A 231 -2.92 -11.22 10.69
N THR A 232 -2.92 -11.52 9.38
CA THR A 232 -3.99 -12.28 8.72
C THR A 232 -4.08 -13.69 9.32
N ILE A 233 -2.95 -14.40 9.42
CA ILE A 233 -2.91 -15.74 10.02
C ILE A 233 -3.39 -15.70 11.48
N LEU A 234 -2.96 -14.71 12.27
CA LEU A 234 -3.39 -14.55 13.64
C LEU A 234 -4.89 -14.28 13.76
N ALA A 235 -5.46 -13.45 12.87
CA ALA A 235 -6.90 -13.20 12.82
C ALA A 235 -7.71 -14.46 12.45
N GLU A 236 -7.20 -15.29 11.53
CA GLU A 236 -7.76 -16.61 11.21
C GLU A 236 -7.74 -17.53 12.43
N VAL A 237 -6.62 -17.59 13.18
CA VAL A 237 -6.50 -18.37 14.43
C VAL A 237 -7.51 -17.92 15.46
N LEU A 238 -7.59 -16.61 15.75
CA LEU A 238 -8.54 -16.08 16.74
C LEU A 238 -9.99 -16.39 16.36
N THR A 239 -10.33 -16.27 15.07
CA THR A 239 -11.66 -16.63 14.58
C THR A 239 -11.95 -18.12 14.72
N LEU A 240 -10.99 -19.00 14.45
CA LEU A 240 -11.16 -20.44 14.66
C LEU A 240 -11.29 -20.80 16.14
N LEU A 241 -10.54 -20.15 17.02
CA LEU A 241 -10.71 -20.32 18.47
C LEU A 241 -12.12 -19.90 18.93
N TRP A 242 -12.66 -18.84 18.36
CA TRP A 242 -14.05 -18.44 18.60
C TRP A 242 -15.06 -19.52 18.10
N ILE A 243 -14.85 -20.10 16.92
CA ILE A 243 -15.66 -21.21 16.39
C ILE A 243 -15.54 -22.44 17.30
N LEU A 244 -14.32 -22.79 17.73
CA LEU A 244 -14.04 -23.90 18.63
C LEU A 244 -14.78 -23.74 19.97
N PHE A 245 -14.67 -22.56 20.58
CA PHE A 245 -15.34 -22.25 21.85
C PHE A 245 -16.86 -22.44 21.72
N ASN A 246 -17.47 -21.98 20.63
CA ASN A 246 -18.90 -22.16 20.38
C ASN A 246 -19.29 -23.63 20.19
N GLN A 247 -18.45 -24.44 19.51
CA GLN A 247 -18.70 -25.88 19.36
C GLN A 247 -18.60 -26.63 20.68
N ILE A 248 -17.63 -26.32 21.53
CA ILE A 248 -17.48 -26.92 22.87
C ILE A 248 -18.70 -26.57 23.73
N LYS A 249 -19.11 -25.30 23.74
CA LYS A 249 -20.28 -24.84 24.50
C LYS A 249 -21.58 -25.55 24.07
N GLN A 250 -21.73 -25.83 22.77
CA GLN A 250 -22.86 -26.56 22.22
C GLN A 250 -22.74 -28.09 22.33
N LYS A 251 -21.66 -28.62 22.95
CA LYS A 251 -21.35 -30.06 23.03
C LYS A 251 -21.26 -30.75 21.65
N ASN A 252 -20.86 -30.00 20.63
CA ASN A 252 -20.84 -30.43 19.22
C ASN A 252 -19.42 -30.48 18.66
N PHE A 253 -18.45 -30.86 19.50
CA PHE A 253 -17.03 -30.86 19.20
C PHE A 253 -16.60 -32.08 18.39
N TRP A 254 -15.93 -31.86 17.26
CA TRP A 254 -15.40 -32.91 16.39
C TRP A 254 -13.88 -32.79 16.21
N ILE A 255 -13.11 -33.58 16.92
CA ILE A 255 -11.65 -33.50 17.02
C ILE A 255 -10.90 -33.68 15.68
N THR A 256 -11.51 -34.44 14.72
CA THR A 256 -10.84 -34.85 13.46
C THR A 256 -10.36 -33.67 12.60
N ASN A 257 -11.01 -32.52 12.65
CA ASN A 257 -10.62 -31.36 11.85
C ASN A 257 -9.59 -30.47 12.59
N TRP A 258 -9.60 -30.46 13.91
CA TRP A 258 -8.76 -29.58 14.71
C TRP A 258 -7.28 -29.94 14.63
N TRP A 259 -6.91 -31.24 14.60
CA TRP A 259 -5.53 -31.64 14.39
C TRP A 259 -5.00 -31.25 13.00
N ARG A 260 -5.88 -31.20 11.96
CA ARG A 260 -5.52 -30.74 10.61
C ARG A 260 -5.28 -29.24 10.56
N LEU A 261 -6.08 -28.46 11.29
CA LEU A 261 -5.87 -27.04 11.47
C LEU A 261 -4.58 -26.74 12.24
N SER A 262 -4.30 -27.52 13.29
CA SER A 262 -3.04 -27.36 14.02
C SER A 262 -1.81 -27.60 13.14
N LEU A 263 -1.87 -28.49 12.15
CA LEU A 263 -0.78 -28.66 11.17
C LEU A 263 -0.55 -27.37 10.35
N VAL A 264 -1.61 -26.66 9.93
CA VAL A 264 -1.45 -25.38 9.21
C VAL A 264 -0.76 -24.36 10.09
N PHE A 265 -1.25 -24.15 11.31
CA PHE A 265 -0.76 -23.08 12.17
C PHE A 265 0.58 -23.38 12.81
N LEU A 266 0.84 -24.62 13.23
CA LEU A 266 2.16 -25.04 13.71
C LEU A 266 3.20 -25.01 12.58
N GLY A 267 2.81 -25.40 11.36
CA GLY A 267 3.67 -25.29 10.18
C GLY A 267 4.02 -23.84 9.86
N ASN A 268 3.03 -22.93 9.89
CA ASN A 268 3.27 -21.49 9.72
C ASN A 268 4.16 -20.92 10.84
N LEU A 269 3.90 -21.27 12.09
CA LEU A 269 4.70 -20.82 13.23
C LEU A 269 6.15 -21.31 13.11
N SER A 270 6.34 -22.58 12.75
CA SER A 270 7.67 -23.14 12.51
C SER A 270 8.39 -22.41 11.38
N PHE A 271 7.68 -22.09 10.29
CA PHE A 271 8.23 -21.33 9.19
C PHE A 271 8.65 -19.92 9.63
N ILE A 272 7.81 -19.21 10.39
CA ILE A 272 8.11 -17.87 10.93
C ILE A 272 9.36 -17.94 11.81
N ILE A 273 9.42 -18.88 12.76
CA ILE A 273 10.55 -19.02 13.67
C ILE A 273 11.85 -19.29 12.89
N ILE A 274 11.83 -20.26 11.97
CA ILE A 274 12.99 -20.59 11.15
C ILE A 274 13.43 -19.38 10.31
N TRP A 275 12.48 -18.69 9.68
CA TRP A 275 12.76 -17.53 8.85
C TRP A 275 13.43 -16.39 9.65
N PHE A 276 12.84 -16.01 10.80
CA PHE A 276 13.39 -14.92 11.62
C PHE A 276 14.75 -15.27 12.23
N ILE A 277 14.96 -16.51 12.68
CA ILE A 277 16.26 -16.92 13.24
C ILE A 277 17.35 -17.01 12.17
N SER A 278 17.00 -17.47 10.95
CA SER A 278 18.01 -17.78 9.92
C SER A 278 18.32 -16.62 8.98
N PHE A 279 17.37 -15.73 8.75
CA PHE A 279 17.47 -14.76 7.66
C PHE A 279 17.33 -13.29 8.08
N VAL A 280 16.70 -12.99 9.22
CA VAL A 280 16.50 -11.60 9.65
C VAL A 280 17.66 -11.15 10.57
N PRO A 281 18.41 -10.08 10.20
CA PRO A 281 19.48 -9.55 11.05
C PRO A 281 18.96 -9.04 12.41
N LYS A 282 19.76 -9.13 13.47
CA LYS A 282 19.32 -8.81 14.85
C LYS A 282 18.95 -7.33 15.05
N ASP A 283 19.63 -6.41 14.37
CA ASP A 283 19.40 -4.96 14.47
C ASP A 283 18.54 -4.42 13.32
N TYR A 284 17.79 -5.30 12.70
CA TYR A 284 17.08 -5.07 11.48
C TYR A 284 15.90 -4.07 11.65
N GLY A 285 15.95 -3.00 10.90
CA GLY A 285 14.79 -2.12 10.70
C GLY A 285 14.50 -1.10 11.79
N ASN A 286 15.23 -1.05 12.91
CA ASN A 286 14.94 -0.15 14.03
C ASN A 286 14.86 1.34 13.60
N GLN A 287 15.77 1.80 12.75
CA GLN A 287 15.77 3.18 12.26
C GLN A 287 14.67 3.45 11.21
N MET A 288 14.29 2.44 10.44
CA MET A 288 13.26 2.57 9.38
C MET A 288 11.83 2.50 9.92
N THR A 289 11.62 1.95 11.12
CA THR A 289 10.30 1.78 11.74
C THR A 289 9.99 2.83 12.81
N GLY A 290 10.92 3.75 13.10
CA GLY A 290 10.74 4.80 14.11
C GLY A 290 9.48 5.65 13.90
N TRP A 291 9.05 5.87 12.65
CA TRP A 291 7.86 6.67 12.34
C TRP A 291 6.52 6.06 12.82
N ILE A 292 6.47 4.75 13.12
CA ILE A 292 5.29 4.07 13.71
C ILE A 292 5.39 3.92 15.22
N GLN A 293 6.52 4.27 15.85
CA GLN A 293 6.64 4.25 17.30
C GLN A 293 5.84 5.40 17.92
N ARG A 294 5.23 5.14 19.08
CA ARG A 294 4.48 6.12 19.84
C ARG A 294 5.37 6.70 20.93
N ASP A 295 5.83 7.93 20.70
CA ASP A 295 6.72 8.62 21.66
C ASP A 295 5.95 9.56 22.61
N ASN A 296 4.61 9.65 22.49
CA ASN A 296 3.84 10.67 23.18
C ASN A 296 2.49 10.13 23.68
N ASP A 297 2.22 10.34 24.98
CA ASP A 297 0.96 9.97 25.64
C ASP A 297 -0.09 11.11 25.65
N SER A 298 0.04 12.08 24.75
CA SER A 298 -0.97 13.13 24.62
C SER A 298 -2.35 12.53 24.29
N PHE A 299 -3.42 13.19 24.75
CA PHE A 299 -4.79 12.74 24.47
C PHE A 299 -5.05 12.52 22.97
N LEU A 300 -4.53 13.40 22.11
CA LEU A 300 -4.62 13.27 20.66
C LEU A 300 -3.88 12.03 20.14
N ALA A 301 -2.70 11.72 20.68
CA ALA A 301 -1.94 10.54 20.30
C ALA A 301 -2.65 9.23 20.72
N VAL A 302 -3.44 9.27 21.80
CA VAL A 302 -4.23 8.10 22.25
C VAL A 302 -5.43 7.86 21.34
N ILE A 303 -6.14 8.89 20.89
CA ILE A 303 -7.35 8.73 20.09
C ILE A 303 -7.10 8.68 18.58
N SER A 304 -5.97 9.19 18.09
CA SER A 304 -5.65 9.23 16.66
C SER A 304 -5.70 7.87 15.94
N PRO A 305 -5.24 6.73 16.54
CA PRO A 305 -5.34 5.42 15.88
C PRO A 305 -6.77 4.99 15.55
N LEU A 306 -7.73 5.36 16.41
CA LEU A 306 -9.14 5.08 16.15
C LEU A 306 -9.64 5.84 14.92
N PHE A 307 -9.32 7.12 14.79
CA PHE A 307 -9.72 7.93 13.64
C PHE A 307 -8.98 7.55 12.36
N GLN A 308 -7.71 7.17 12.45
CA GLN A 308 -6.91 6.68 11.32
C GLN A 308 -7.50 5.38 10.77
N LEU A 309 -7.85 4.44 11.64
CA LEU A 309 -8.48 3.18 11.25
C LEU A 309 -9.87 3.41 10.65
N LEU A 310 -10.70 4.25 11.29
CA LEU A 310 -12.02 4.62 10.78
C LEU A 310 -11.91 5.31 9.40
N GLY A 311 -10.98 6.26 9.26
CA GLY A 311 -10.68 6.91 8.00
C GLY A 311 -10.29 5.92 6.91
N THR A 312 -9.44 4.95 7.24
CA THR A 312 -9.04 3.90 6.28
C THR A 312 -10.23 3.02 5.87
N LEU A 313 -11.11 2.63 6.80
CA LEU A 313 -12.32 1.87 6.48
C LEU A 313 -13.28 2.65 5.58
N ILE A 314 -13.47 3.94 5.86
CA ILE A 314 -14.25 4.84 5.01
C ILE A 314 -13.67 4.88 3.60
N THR A 315 -12.36 5.04 3.48
CA THR A 315 -11.68 5.18 2.19
C THR A 315 -11.57 3.88 1.39
N MET A 316 -11.91 2.73 1.97
CA MET A 316 -12.10 1.48 1.21
C MET A 316 -13.29 1.54 0.26
N LEU A 317 -14.29 2.37 0.58
CA LEU A 317 -15.52 2.50 -0.19
C LEU A 317 -15.73 3.90 -0.78
N SER A 318 -15.35 4.96 -0.05
CA SER A 318 -15.62 6.34 -0.44
C SER A 318 -14.46 7.27 -0.07
N LEU A 319 -13.90 7.95 -1.08
CA LEU A 319 -12.89 8.99 -0.93
C LEU A 319 -13.10 10.05 -2.01
N LEU A 320 -13.94 11.02 -1.75
CA LEU A 320 -14.10 12.20 -2.59
C LEU A 320 -12.93 13.18 -2.39
N PRO A 321 -12.80 14.27 -3.18
CA PRO A 321 -11.68 15.20 -3.11
C PRO A 321 -11.56 16.01 -1.81
N VAL A 322 -11.44 15.34 -0.66
CA VAL A 322 -11.26 15.97 0.68
C VAL A 322 -9.84 16.49 0.91
N GLU A 323 -8.92 16.18 0.02
CA GLU A 323 -7.53 16.67 0.05
C GLU A 323 -7.26 17.70 -1.07
N SER A 324 -8.31 18.33 -1.62
CA SER A 324 -8.20 19.41 -2.62
C SER A 324 -7.50 20.64 -2.04
N GLU A 325 -6.98 21.51 -2.91
CA GLU A 325 -6.45 22.82 -2.51
C GLU A 325 -7.59 23.84 -2.24
N SER A 326 -8.81 23.57 -2.72
CA SER A 326 -9.99 24.43 -2.52
C SER A 326 -10.78 23.99 -1.30
N LEU A 327 -10.91 24.88 -0.31
CA LEU A 327 -11.71 24.64 0.89
C LEU A 327 -13.18 24.32 0.55
N ILE A 328 -13.75 24.96 -0.46
CA ILE A 328 -15.14 24.72 -0.89
C ILE A 328 -15.29 23.26 -1.36
N ILE A 329 -14.35 22.75 -2.15
CA ILE A 329 -14.37 21.37 -2.63
C ILE A 329 -14.23 20.40 -1.46
N ILE A 330 -13.35 20.68 -0.48
CA ILE A 330 -13.18 19.87 0.73
C ILE A 330 -14.50 19.79 1.50
N LEU A 331 -15.14 20.94 1.76
CA LEU A 331 -16.38 20.99 2.54
C LEU A 331 -17.54 20.27 1.84
N ILE A 332 -17.72 20.49 0.52
CA ILE A 332 -18.75 19.80 -0.26
C ILE A 332 -18.49 18.31 -0.30
N SER A 333 -17.27 17.88 -0.56
CA SER A 333 -16.87 16.46 -0.60
C SER A 333 -17.08 15.79 0.75
N GLY A 334 -16.68 16.43 1.83
CA GLY A 334 -16.89 15.96 3.20
C GLY A 334 -18.36 15.83 3.55
N ALA A 335 -19.19 16.84 3.22
CA ALA A 335 -20.62 16.81 3.45
C ALA A 335 -21.32 15.68 2.67
N ILE A 336 -20.95 15.48 1.38
CA ILE A 336 -21.49 14.37 0.58
C ILE A 336 -21.07 13.01 1.17
N MET A 337 -19.82 12.84 1.60
CA MET A 337 -19.36 11.59 2.22
C MET A 337 -20.10 11.31 3.53
N ILE A 338 -20.24 12.30 4.41
CA ILE A 338 -20.99 12.16 5.66
C ILE A 338 -22.44 11.79 5.36
N GLY A 339 -23.11 12.53 4.46
CA GLY A 339 -24.49 12.24 4.06
C GLY A 339 -24.66 10.82 3.48
N PHE A 340 -23.70 10.38 2.65
CA PHE A 340 -23.67 9.02 2.11
C PHE A 340 -23.57 7.98 3.23
N PHE A 341 -22.65 8.13 4.19
CA PHE A 341 -22.52 7.15 5.27
C PHE A 341 -23.71 7.16 6.24
N LEU A 342 -24.26 8.33 6.58
CA LEU A 342 -25.49 8.43 7.38
C LEU A 342 -26.67 7.74 6.70
N TRP A 343 -26.74 7.78 5.37
CA TRP A 343 -27.79 7.12 4.59
C TRP A 343 -27.54 5.63 4.42
N ILE A 344 -26.30 5.17 4.15
CA ILE A 344 -26.02 3.77 3.82
C ILE A 344 -25.94 2.86 5.05
N ILE A 345 -25.44 3.34 6.20
CA ILE A 345 -25.24 2.53 7.41
C ILE A 345 -26.55 1.87 7.89
N PRO A 346 -27.71 2.55 7.99
CA PRO A 346 -28.97 1.91 8.36
C PRO A 346 -29.39 0.81 7.38
N GLN A 347 -29.16 1.00 6.08
CA GLN A 347 -29.49 0.02 5.04
C GLN A 347 -28.63 -1.24 5.17
N LEU A 348 -27.32 -1.06 5.37
CA LEU A 348 -26.40 -2.18 5.59
C LEU A 348 -26.69 -2.91 6.91
N LYS A 349 -27.07 -2.18 7.97
CA LYS A 349 -27.50 -2.78 9.25
C LYS A 349 -28.72 -3.67 9.04
N THR A 350 -29.73 -3.20 8.32
CA THR A 350 -30.92 -4.01 8.00
C THR A 350 -30.55 -5.24 7.17
N ALA A 351 -29.70 -5.06 6.12
CA ALA A 351 -29.23 -6.17 5.30
C ALA A 351 -28.41 -7.19 6.10
N TRP A 352 -27.68 -6.75 7.12
CA TRP A 352 -26.95 -7.61 8.04
C TRP A 352 -27.88 -8.45 8.91
N LEU A 353 -28.85 -7.82 9.58
CA LEU A 353 -29.77 -8.50 10.49
C LEU A 353 -30.62 -9.55 9.78
N ASP A 354 -30.89 -9.34 8.50
CA ASP A 354 -31.68 -10.24 7.66
C ASP A 354 -30.86 -11.24 6.87
N SER A 355 -29.55 -11.27 7.08
CA SER A 355 -28.66 -12.23 6.41
C SER A 355 -28.59 -13.54 7.17
N TYR A 356 -28.96 -14.63 6.50
CA TYR A 356 -28.88 -16.00 7.04
C TYR A 356 -27.58 -16.73 6.64
N LYS A 357 -26.59 -16.03 6.09
CA LYS A 357 -25.34 -16.65 5.62
C LYS A 357 -24.36 -16.81 6.79
N PRO A 358 -23.98 -18.04 7.19
CA PRO A 358 -23.04 -18.27 8.27
C PRO A 358 -21.64 -17.67 7.97
N GLU A 359 -21.28 -17.59 6.69
CA GLU A 359 -20.02 -17.00 6.25
C GLU A 359 -19.91 -15.52 6.60
N LEU A 360 -21.02 -14.79 6.68
CA LEU A 360 -21.03 -13.40 7.12
C LEU A 360 -20.56 -13.29 8.58
N GLY A 361 -21.01 -14.19 9.46
CA GLY A 361 -20.56 -14.24 10.85
C GLY A 361 -19.06 -14.55 10.97
N ILE A 362 -18.56 -15.49 10.16
CA ILE A 362 -17.13 -15.86 10.14
C ILE A 362 -16.26 -14.69 9.64
N LEU A 363 -16.67 -14.05 8.53
CA LEU A 363 -15.97 -12.87 7.99
C LEU A 363 -15.94 -11.71 8.97
N SER A 364 -17.04 -11.52 9.69
CA SER A 364 -17.15 -10.47 10.70
C SER A 364 -16.26 -10.74 11.90
N ALA A 365 -16.20 -11.99 12.35
CA ALA A 365 -15.30 -12.40 13.43
C ALA A 365 -13.83 -12.23 12.99
N PHE A 366 -13.48 -12.60 11.76
CA PHE A 366 -12.15 -12.36 11.19
C PHE A 366 -11.80 -10.87 11.13
N PHE A 367 -12.73 -10.05 10.63
CA PHE A 367 -12.55 -8.59 10.57
C PHE A 367 -12.35 -7.99 11.97
N LEU A 368 -13.21 -8.33 12.92
CA LEU A 368 -13.11 -7.84 14.30
C LEU A 368 -11.83 -8.33 14.99
N SER A 369 -11.41 -9.58 14.74
CA SER A 369 -10.13 -10.10 15.22
C SER A 369 -8.94 -9.30 14.65
N SER A 370 -8.98 -8.96 13.36
CA SER A 370 -7.94 -8.13 12.73
C SER A 370 -7.88 -6.73 13.37
N ILE A 371 -9.03 -6.09 13.58
CA ILE A 371 -9.11 -4.78 14.24
C ILE A 371 -8.59 -4.85 15.69
N ALA A 372 -8.96 -5.90 16.44
CA ALA A 372 -8.46 -6.10 17.79
C ALA A 372 -6.93 -6.27 17.81
N ILE A 373 -6.35 -7.02 16.87
CA ILE A 373 -4.90 -7.18 16.75
C ILE A 373 -4.24 -5.82 16.49
N PHE A 374 -4.78 -5.01 15.57
CA PHE A 374 -4.25 -3.67 15.30
C PHE A 374 -4.23 -2.81 16.56
N PHE A 375 -5.29 -2.81 17.35
CA PHE A 375 -5.34 -2.06 18.61
C PHE A 375 -4.41 -2.64 19.68
N VAL A 376 -4.28 -3.96 19.78
CA VAL A 376 -3.32 -4.60 20.71
C VAL A 376 -1.90 -4.16 20.37
N ILE A 377 -1.49 -4.20 19.11
CA ILE A 377 -0.16 -3.76 18.68
C ILE A 377 0.02 -2.26 18.96
N THR A 378 -0.98 -1.45 18.61
CA THR A 378 -0.90 0.01 18.76
C THR A 378 -0.86 0.46 20.22
N TYR A 379 -1.68 -0.11 21.09
CA TYR A 379 -1.81 0.37 22.47
C TYR A 379 -0.97 -0.40 23.48
N LEU A 380 -0.74 -1.72 23.28
CA LEU A 380 0.05 -2.52 24.24
C LEU A 380 1.53 -2.60 23.85
N LEU A 381 1.86 -2.58 22.55
CA LEU A 381 3.24 -2.64 22.08
C LEU A 381 3.79 -1.24 21.70
N SER A 382 2.98 -0.19 21.79
CA SER A 382 3.34 1.19 21.42
C SER A 382 3.81 1.36 19.97
N ILE A 383 3.33 0.49 19.05
CA ILE A 383 3.64 0.51 17.63
C ILE A 383 2.37 0.86 16.86
N ASP A 384 2.23 2.12 16.43
CA ASP A 384 1.02 2.60 15.76
C ASP A 384 0.99 2.21 14.27
N ILE A 385 0.56 0.97 14.00
CA ILE A 385 0.41 0.45 12.63
C ILE A 385 -0.79 1.05 11.89
N THR A 386 -1.67 1.80 12.54
CA THR A 386 -2.81 2.46 11.89
C THR A 386 -2.41 3.68 11.08
N ARG A 387 -1.22 4.28 11.34
CA ARG A 387 -0.64 5.39 10.57
C ARG A 387 -0.45 5.05 9.09
N GLY A 388 -0.19 3.79 8.77
CA GLY A 388 -0.04 3.32 7.39
C GLY A 388 -1.32 2.70 6.84
N ALA A 389 -2.18 3.46 6.17
CA ALA A 389 -3.40 2.92 5.55
C ALA A 389 -3.12 1.67 4.69
N ARG A 390 -1.95 1.60 4.06
CA ARG A 390 -1.48 0.46 3.27
C ARG A 390 -1.43 -0.87 4.03
N TYR A 391 -1.23 -0.87 5.35
CA TYR A 391 -1.20 -2.08 6.17
C TYR A 391 -2.58 -2.74 6.34
N SER A 392 -3.64 -2.02 6.02
CA SER A 392 -5.00 -2.55 6.06
C SER A 392 -5.29 -3.62 5.00
N PHE A 393 -4.33 -3.95 4.12
CA PHE A 393 -4.42 -5.10 3.21
C PHE A 393 -4.74 -6.41 3.96
N VAL A 394 -4.36 -6.51 5.23
CA VAL A 394 -4.62 -7.66 6.13
C VAL A 394 -6.10 -8.04 6.19
N TYR A 395 -6.98 -7.06 6.28
CA TYR A 395 -8.42 -7.29 6.43
C TYR A 395 -9.27 -6.71 5.27
N PHE A 396 -8.67 -5.94 4.36
CA PHE A 396 -9.38 -5.32 3.24
C PHE A 396 -10.23 -6.31 2.42
N PRO A 397 -9.74 -7.50 2.03
CA PRO A 397 -10.56 -8.46 1.29
C PRO A 397 -11.82 -8.90 2.04
N SER A 398 -11.76 -9.02 3.38
CA SER A 398 -12.94 -9.39 4.18
C SER A 398 -14.00 -8.28 4.18
N VAL A 399 -13.58 -6.99 4.18
CA VAL A 399 -14.50 -5.85 4.06
C VAL A 399 -15.23 -5.90 2.72
N ILE A 400 -14.53 -6.15 1.62
CA ILE A 400 -15.15 -6.26 0.29
C ILE A 400 -16.15 -7.43 0.24
N LEU A 401 -15.80 -8.58 0.81
CA LEU A 401 -16.70 -9.75 0.86
C LEU A 401 -17.93 -9.50 1.73
N ILE A 402 -17.78 -8.86 2.90
CA ILE A 402 -18.90 -8.46 3.75
C ILE A 402 -19.83 -7.52 2.99
N LEU A 403 -19.28 -6.46 2.38
CA LEU A 403 -20.08 -5.52 1.60
C LEU A 403 -20.80 -6.21 0.44
N ALA A 404 -20.14 -7.13 -0.28
CA ALA A 404 -20.77 -7.86 -1.38
C ALA A 404 -21.98 -8.70 -0.91
N ILE A 405 -21.88 -9.36 0.25
CA ILE A 405 -23.01 -10.11 0.84
C ILE A 405 -24.15 -9.17 1.20
N LEU A 406 -23.87 -8.04 1.85
CA LEU A 406 -24.89 -7.07 2.27
C LEU A 406 -25.57 -6.42 1.07
N LEU A 407 -24.81 -6.07 0.04
CA LEU A 407 -25.37 -5.51 -1.20
C LEU A 407 -26.17 -6.56 -1.99
N ASP A 408 -25.77 -7.84 -1.97
CA ASP A 408 -26.59 -8.91 -2.56
C ASP A 408 -27.95 -9.01 -1.86
N ASN A 409 -27.98 -8.93 -0.52
CA ASN A 409 -29.21 -8.88 0.23
C ASN A 409 -30.11 -7.69 -0.17
N CYS A 410 -29.54 -6.49 -0.32
CA CYS A 410 -30.28 -5.32 -0.82
C CYS A 410 -30.80 -5.57 -2.24
N TRP A 411 -30.00 -6.18 -3.12
CA TRP A 411 -30.38 -6.50 -4.49
C TRP A 411 -31.56 -7.49 -4.55
N GLN A 412 -31.51 -8.56 -3.77
CA GLN A 412 -32.58 -9.58 -3.69
C GLN A 412 -33.91 -9.00 -3.15
N ARG A 413 -33.84 -7.97 -2.30
CA ARG A 413 -35.00 -7.21 -1.77
C ARG A 413 -35.52 -6.14 -2.72
N GLN A 414 -35.07 -6.13 -3.98
CA GLN A 414 -35.44 -5.13 -4.98
C GLN A 414 -34.97 -3.71 -4.65
N GLN A 415 -34.06 -3.54 -3.70
CA GLN A 415 -33.45 -2.25 -3.34
C GLN A 415 -32.23 -1.95 -4.25
N LYS A 416 -32.38 -2.15 -5.56
CA LYS A 416 -31.32 -2.01 -6.56
C LYS A 416 -30.65 -0.63 -6.55
N ARG A 417 -31.41 0.43 -6.20
CA ARG A 417 -30.89 1.81 -6.10
C ARG A 417 -29.74 1.92 -5.10
N ILE A 418 -29.82 1.20 -3.96
CA ILE A 418 -28.76 1.21 -2.94
C ILE A 418 -27.46 0.68 -3.55
N VAL A 419 -27.54 -0.47 -4.22
CA VAL A 419 -26.38 -1.12 -4.83
C VAL A 419 -25.73 -0.21 -5.89
N ILE A 420 -26.56 0.39 -6.75
CA ILE A 420 -26.08 1.29 -7.83
C ILE A 420 -25.40 2.52 -7.22
N ILE A 421 -25.99 3.17 -6.21
CA ILE A 421 -25.41 4.37 -5.56
C ILE A 421 -24.07 4.02 -4.90
N VAL A 422 -23.97 2.87 -4.23
CA VAL A 422 -22.72 2.43 -3.61
C VAL A 422 -21.61 2.21 -4.66
N ILE A 423 -21.94 1.55 -5.78
CA ILE A 423 -20.99 1.32 -6.88
C ILE A 423 -20.56 2.65 -7.51
N ILE A 424 -21.49 3.57 -7.76
CA ILE A 424 -21.18 4.90 -8.32
C ILE A 424 -20.30 5.69 -7.35
N MET A 425 -20.61 5.69 -6.04
CA MET A 425 -19.79 6.35 -5.03
C MET A 425 -18.37 5.80 -5.02
N ALA A 426 -18.19 4.47 -5.04
CA ALA A 426 -16.88 3.85 -5.08
C ALA A 426 -16.13 4.16 -6.40
N LEU A 427 -16.83 4.19 -7.53
CA LEU A 427 -16.24 4.55 -8.83
C LEU A 427 -15.75 6.01 -8.85
N VAL A 428 -16.59 6.96 -8.44
CA VAL A 428 -16.21 8.39 -8.37
C VAL A 428 -15.04 8.57 -7.41
N SER A 429 -15.05 7.86 -6.28
CA SER A 429 -13.96 7.90 -5.30
C SER A 429 -12.66 7.30 -5.84
N SER A 430 -12.74 6.23 -6.63
CA SER A 430 -11.54 5.68 -7.28
C SER A 430 -10.94 6.64 -8.31
N LEU A 431 -11.79 7.38 -9.03
CA LEU A 431 -11.33 8.45 -9.93
C LEU A 431 -10.68 9.60 -9.14
N SER A 432 -11.21 9.98 -7.97
CA SER A 432 -10.56 10.97 -7.09
C SER A 432 -9.13 10.56 -6.73
N VAL A 433 -8.90 9.28 -6.41
CA VAL A 433 -7.56 8.74 -6.16
C VAL A 433 -6.69 8.79 -7.42
N THR A 434 -7.24 8.36 -8.56
CA THR A 434 -6.54 8.34 -9.86
C THR A 434 -6.05 9.74 -10.26
N PHE A 435 -6.87 10.76 -10.06
CA PHE A 435 -6.54 12.16 -10.36
C PHE A 435 -5.82 12.90 -9.22
N ASN A 436 -5.24 12.15 -8.26
CA ASN A 436 -4.43 12.70 -7.17
C ASN A 436 -5.18 13.70 -6.26
N LEU A 437 -6.48 13.46 -6.04
CA LEU A 437 -7.34 14.25 -5.15
C LEU A 437 -7.63 13.53 -3.83
N GLY A 438 -7.04 12.35 -3.62
CA GLY A 438 -7.11 11.56 -2.40
C GLY A 438 -5.89 10.65 -2.25
N TYR A 439 -5.57 10.23 -1.03
CA TYR A 439 -4.35 9.51 -0.67
C TYR A 439 -3.08 10.26 -1.10
N ARG A 440 -3.05 11.56 -0.90
CA ARG A 440 -1.88 12.39 -1.18
C ARG A 440 -0.75 12.05 -0.22
N LYS A 441 0.47 12.03 -0.73
CA LYS A 441 1.65 11.86 0.11
C LYS A 441 1.92 13.13 0.90
N TYR A 442 2.42 12.96 2.13
CA TYR A 442 2.83 14.07 2.98
C TYR A 442 4.00 14.84 2.35
N TYR A 443 5.03 14.10 1.89
CA TYR A 443 6.14 14.67 1.15
C TYR A 443 5.80 14.79 -0.34
N ARG A 444 5.91 16.00 -0.88
CA ARG A 444 5.64 16.31 -2.28
C ARG A 444 6.84 17.00 -2.92
N PRO A 445 7.82 16.24 -3.41
CA PRO A 445 9.02 16.78 -4.03
C PRO A 445 8.70 17.64 -5.27
N ASP A 446 7.61 17.35 -5.98
CA ASP A 446 7.12 18.15 -7.11
C ASP A 446 6.81 19.61 -6.73
N LYS A 447 6.23 19.84 -5.55
CA LYS A 447 5.95 21.18 -5.05
C LYS A 447 7.21 21.86 -4.52
N LEU A 448 8.07 21.10 -3.81
CA LEU A 448 9.34 21.62 -3.30
C LEU A 448 10.25 22.10 -4.45
N VAL A 449 10.43 21.27 -5.49
CA VAL A 449 11.27 21.60 -6.65
C VAL A 449 10.75 22.85 -7.37
N THR A 450 9.43 22.98 -7.54
CA THR A 450 8.82 24.19 -8.09
C THR A 450 9.09 25.42 -7.21
N THR A 451 9.03 25.27 -5.89
CA THR A 451 9.32 26.35 -4.93
C THR A 451 10.80 26.76 -5.01
N ILE A 452 11.71 25.81 -5.06
CA ILE A 452 13.15 26.06 -5.20
C ILE A 452 13.41 26.82 -6.50
N GLU A 453 12.91 26.34 -7.63
CA GLU A 453 13.16 26.96 -8.95
C GLU A 453 12.63 28.40 -9.02
N ASN A 454 11.42 28.64 -8.54
CA ASN A 454 10.80 29.98 -8.54
C ASN A 454 11.54 31.00 -7.66
N ASN A 455 12.32 30.52 -6.68
CA ASN A 455 13.04 31.36 -5.73
C ASN A 455 14.55 31.33 -5.90
N SER A 456 15.08 30.75 -6.97
CA SER A 456 16.52 30.58 -7.19
C SER A 456 17.01 31.31 -8.43
N ARG A 457 18.20 31.94 -8.30
CA ARG A 457 18.85 32.71 -9.37
C ARG A 457 20.29 32.30 -9.64
N TYR A 458 20.90 31.57 -8.70
CA TYR A 458 22.30 31.13 -8.75
C TYR A 458 22.38 29.60 -8.82
N PRO A 459 23.54 29.01 -9.08
CA PRO A 459 23.74 27.58 -9.00
C PRO A 459 23.24 27.01 -7.67
N LEU A 460 22.60 25.85 -7.70
CA LEU A 460 21.91 25.25 -6.57
C LEU A 460 22.74 24.17 -5.89
N VAL A 461 22.80 24.25 -4.56
CA VAL A 461 23.23 23.16 -3.68
C VAL A 461 22.09 22.84 -2.71
N ILE A 462 21.64 21.59 -2.70
CA ILE A 462 20.54 21.11 -1.85
C ILE A 462 21.13 20.14 -0.82
N ALA A 463 20.93 20.45 0.46
CA ALA A 463 21.51 19.68 1.56
C ALA A 463 20.42 19.12 2.48
N THR A 464 20.65 17.88 2.95
CA THR A 464 19.86 17.26 4.04
C THR A 464 20.77 16.56 5.03
N SER A 465 20.26 16.32 6.26
CA SER A 465 20.95 15.49 7.25
C SER A 465 20.72 14.03 6.96
N TYR A 466 21.78 13.24 6.89
CA TYR A 466 21.71 11.80 6.76
C TYR A 466 21.52 11.15 8.15
N ARG A 467 20.51 10.33 8.29
CA ARG A 467 20.26 9.49 9.48
C ARG A 467 20.13 8.02 9.14
N SER A 468 19.62 7.74 7.95
CA SER A 468 19.41 6.39 7.43
C SER A 468 19.27 6.43 5.90
N LEU A 469 19.12 5.27 5.28
CA LEU A 469 18.85 5.16 3.84
C LEU A 469 17.56 5.87 3.39
N VAL A 470 16.64 6.16 4.32
CA VAL A 470 15.40 6.92 4.04
C VAL A 470 15.71 8.29 3.46
N GLN A 471 16.72 9.02 4.00
CA GLN A 471 17.07 10.35 3.51
C GLN A 471 17.68 10.30 2.11
N VAL A 472 18.36 9.20 1.74
CA VAL A 472 18.82 9.01 0.36
C VAL A 472 17.61 8.95 -0.58
N GLY A 473 16.62 8.13 -0.26
CA GLY A 473 15.37 8.02 -1.04
C GLY A 473 14.59 9.34 -1.12
N GLU A 474 14.54 10.12 -0.04
CA GLU A 474 13.91 11.46 -0.04
C GLU A 474 14.64 12.43 -1.00
N MET A 475 15.96 12.47 -0.94
CA MET A 475 16.76 13.30 -1.84
C MET A 475 16.69 12.83 -3.29
N MET A 476 16.64 11.51 -3.53
CA MET A 476 16.38 10.96 -4.86
C MET A 476 15.02 11.42 -5.41
N GLY A 477 13.99 11.55 -4.57
CA GLY A 477 12.71 12.12 -4.96
C GLY A 477 12.82 13.56 -5.47
N ILE A 478 13.62 14.39 -4.81
CA ILE A 478 13.88 15.76 -5.22
C ILE A 478 14.69 15.78 -6.53
N ALA A 479 15.75 14.98 -6.63
CA ALA A 479 16.57 14.87 -7.83
C ALA A 479 15.75 14.35 -9.03
N TRP A 480 14.88 13.36 -8.80
CA TRP A 480 13.98 12.82 -9.82
C TRP A 480 13.05 13.90 -10.39
N GLU A 481 12.44 14.71 -9.53
CA GLU A 481 11.53 15.79 -9.95
C GLU A 481 12.30 16.92 -10.68
N PHE A 482 13.53 17.23 -10.27
CA PHE A 482 14.38 18.14 -11.05
C PHE A 482 14.66 17.59 -12.45
N ASN A 483 15.07 16.34 -12.55
CA ASN A 483 15.35 15.70 -13.83
C ASN A 483 14.13 15.67 -14.77
N GLN A 484 12.94 15.48 -14.23
CA GLN A 484 11.70 15.42 -15.02
C GLN A 484 11.16 16.79 -15.42
N ARG A 485 11.25 17.80 -14.55
CA ARG A 485 10.58 19.10 -14.75
C ARG A 485 11.51 20.18 -15.24
N PHE A 486 12.79 20.11 -14.88
CA PHE A 486 13.80 21.11 -15.17
C PHE A 486 15.10 20.45 -15.65
N PRO A 487 15.07 19.71 -16.79
CA PRO A 487 16.22 18.91 -17.26
C PRO A 487 17.48 19.76 -17.56
N ASP A 488 17.29 21.05 -17.87
CA ASP A 488 18.40 21.99 -18.14
C ASP A 488 19.08 22.50 -16.85
N LYS A 489 18.49 22.21 -15.68
CA LYS A 489 19.05 22.58 -14.38
C LYS A 489 19.93 21.44 -13.85
N ASN A 490 21.03 21.81 -13.26
CA ASN A 490 22.02 20.86 -12.74
C ASN A 490 22.28 21.10 -11.25
N PRO A 491 21.25 20.90 -10.38
CA PRO A 491 21.44 21.08 -8.95
C PRO A 491 22.48 20.09 -8.42
N LYS A 492 23.26 20.52 -7.44
CA LYS A 492 24.15 19.69 -6.66
C LYS A 492 23.50 19.28 -5.36
N PHE A 493 23.88 18.14 -4.83
CA PHE A 493 23.28 17.57 -3.63
C PHE A 493 24.36 17.23 -2.61
N ILE A 494 24.00 17.27 -1.32
CA ILE A 494 24.84 16.77 -0.24
C ILE A 494 24.00 16.16 0.86
N LEU A 495 24.39 14.96 1.30
CA LEU A 495 23.84 14.28 2.47
C LEU A 495 24.88 14.36 3.57
N VAL A 496 24.56 15.11 4.63
CA VAL A 496 25.49 15.41 5.73
C VAL A 496 25.31 14.39 6.84
N ASN A 497 26.37 13.61 7.11
CA ASN A 497 26.42 12.80 8.31
C ASN A 497 26.60 13.73 9.54
N PRO A 498 25.73 13.66 10.57
CA PRO A 498 25.83 14.50 11.77
C PRO A 498 27.15 14.42 12.52
N GLU A 499 27.87 13.30 12.41
CA GLU A 499 29.16 13.06 13.08
C GLU A 499 30.35 13.76 12.42
N GLU A 500 30.20 14.23 11.18
CA GLU A 500 31.26 14.86 10.41
C GLU A 500 30.85 16.28 9.99
N LYS A 501 31.77 17.24 10.07
CA LYS A 501 31.53 18.60 9.57
C LYS A 501 31.83 18.68 8.08
N PRO A 502 30.83 18.87 7.21
CA PRO A 502 31.07 19.04 5.79
C PRO A 502 31.75 20.38 5.52
N ASN A 503 32.75 20.37 4.67
CA ASN A 503 33.43 21.58 4.22
C ASN A 503 32.86 22.00 2.85
N PHE A 504 31.99 23.01 2.83
CA PHE A 504 31.34 23.51 1.62
C PHE A 504 32.26 24.31 0.70
N ASN A 505 33.37 24.86 1.22
CA ASN A 505 34.19 25.82 0.51
C ASN A 505 35.01 25.25 -0.66
N ARG A 506 35.07 23.94 -0.85
CA ARG A 506 35.99 23.31 -1.82
C ARG A 506 35.39 22.90 -3.16
N SER A 507 34.07 22.97 -3.35
CA SER A 507 33.45 22.27 -4.50
C SER A 507 32.49 23.08 -5.37
N SER A 508 32.12 24.30 -5.00
CA SER A 508 31.21 25.15 -5.79
C SER A 508 31.88 26.50 -6.07
N SER A 509 31.82 26.92 -7.34
CA SER A 509 32.25 28.27 -7.71
C SER A 509 31.26 29.31 -7.15
N PRO A 510 31.72 30.23 -6.27
CA PRO A 510 30.85 31.28 -5.75
C PRO A 510 30.37 32.25 -6.86
N PRO A 511 29.17 32.87 -6.72
CA PRO A 511 28.14 32.64 -5.71
C PRO A 511 27.23 31.48 -6.04
N PHE A 512 26.74 30.77 -5.00
CA PHE A 512 25.74 29.71 -5.13
C PHE A 512 24.65 29.83 -4.05
N GLU A 513 23.49 29.23 -4.28
CA GLU A 513 22.40 29.16 -3.33
C GLU A 513 22.37 27.80 -2.65
N LEU A 514 22.43 27.80 -1.31
CA LEU A 514 22.32 26.61 -0.47
C LEU A 514 20.91 26.50 0.08
N TRP A 515 20.25 25.39 -0.21
CA TRP A 515 18.95 25.03 0.35
C TRP A 515 19.10 23.89 1.36
N LEU A 516 18.83 24.15 2.61
CA LEU A 516 18.79 23.16 3.69
C LEU A 516 17.38 22.59 3.78
N ILE A 517 17.21 21.31 3.52
CA ILE A 517 15.90 20.63 3.50
C ILE A 517 15.84 19.62 4.65
N ASN A 518 14.86 19.74 5.55
CA ASN A 518 14.72 18.88 6.74
C ASN A 518 16.07 18.68 7.45
N PHE A 519 16.83 19.78 7.58
CA PHE A 519 18.21 19.74 8.01
C PHE A 519 18.28 19.83 9.54
N HIS A 520 18.93 18.86 10.18
CA HIS A 520 19.03 18.73 11.64
C HIS A 520 20.48 18.54 12.13
N SER A 521 21.47 18.78 11.26
CA SER A 521 22.89 18.68 11.57
C SER A 521 23.50 20.05 11.75
N SER A 522 24.69 20.15 12.36
CA SER A 522 25.45 21.38 12.40
C SER A 522 26.20 21.56 11.09
N ILE A 523 26.21 22.78 10.56
CA ILE A 523 26.90 23.15 9.32
C ILE A 523 27.57 24.49 9.53
N ASP A 524 28.79 24.67 8.98
CA ASP A 524 29.46 25.95 8.98
C ASP A 524 28.90 26.83 7.85
N LEU A 525 28.28 27.94 8.24
CA LEU A 525 27.66 28.92 7.33
C LEU A 525 28.36 30.27 7.37
N SER A 526 29.62 30.31 7.81
CA SER A 526 30.38 31.58 7.98
C SER A 526 30.43 32.45 6.73
N ASP A 527 30.48 31.80 5.53
CA ASP A 527 30.50 32.46 4.23
C ASP A 527 29.12 32.55 3.54
N CYS A 528 28.05 32.34 4.29
CA CYS A 528 26.69 32.32 3.78
C CYS A 528 25.79 33.36 4.48
N GLN A 529 24.95 34.01 3.69
CA GLN A 529 23.95 34.96 4.21
C GLN A 529 22.55 34.33 4.09
N PRO A 530 21.74 34.37 5.15
CA PRO A 530 20.36 33.90 5.08
C PRO A 530 19.56 34.77 4.11
N SER A 531 18.72 34.11 3.29
CA SER A 531 17.78 34.77 2.38
C SER A 531 16.38 34.65 2.93
N GLU A 532 15.71 35.80 3.16
CA GLU A 532 14.32 35.81 3.61
C GLU A 532 13.39 35.28 2.51
N LEU A 533 12.57 34.30 2.85
CA LEU A 533 11.51 33.76 2.03
C LEU A 533 10.16 33.96 2.75
N SER A 534 9.09 34.08 1.97
CA SER A 534 7.73 34.26 2.49
C SER A 534 7.22 33.05 3.31
N SER A 535 7.83 31.89 3.13
CA SER A 535 7.55 30.64 3.84
C SER A 535 8.85 29.85 3.97
N ASN A 536 8.94 29.04 5.01
CA ASN A 536 10.02 28.08 5.27
C ASN A 536 9.53 26.62 5.26
N TYR A 537 8.32 26.39 4.74
CA TYR A 537 7.66 25.09 4.70
C TYR A 537 6.86 24.89 3.42
N VAL A 538 6.98 23.72 2.83
CA VAL A 538 6.13 23.25 1.72
C VAL A 538 5.88 21.75 1.84
N THR A 539 4.63 21.34 1.99
CA THR A 539 4.18 19.95 1.92
C THR A 539 5.17 18.93 2.51
N GLY A 540 5.38 18.96 3.83
CA GLY A 540 6.26 18.03 4.56
C GLY A 540 7.73 18.43 4.63
N TYR A 541 8.16 19.40 3.82
CA TYR A 541 9.55 19.86 3.83
C TYR A 541 9.68 21.19 4.57
N GLN A 542 10.49 21.22 5.61
CA GLN A 542 11.04 22.45 6.18
C GLN A 542 12.28 22.82 5.38
N TYR A 543 12.45 24.09 5.05
CA TYR A 543 13.62 24.54 4.32
C TYR A 543 14.14 25.90 4.78
N GLN A 544 15.44 26.10 4.58
CA GLN A 544 16.12 27.37 4.77
C GLN A 544 16.98 27.63 3.54
N LYS A 545 17.04 28.90 3.10
CA LYS A 545 17.82 29.30 1.95
C LYS A 545 18.94 30.26 2.36
N PHE A 546 20.13 30.05 1.82
CA PHE A 546 21.31 30.87 2.02
C PHE A 546 21.94 31.22 0.67
N LEU A 547 22.56 32.39 0.60
CA LEU A 547 23.44 32.79 -0.49
C LEU A 547 24.89 32.72 0.00
N CYS A 548 25.72 31.89 -0.64
CA CYS A 548 27.08 31.60 -0.21
C CYS A 548 28.11 32.11 -1.21
N GLY A 549 29.30 32.50 -0.73
CA GLY A 549 30.46 32.89 -1.56
C GLY A 549 30.37 34.30 -2.16
N ARG A 550 29.54 35.20 -1.62
CA ARG A 550 29.61 36.63 -1.91
C ARG A 550 30.66 37.24 -0.99
N SER A 551 31.81 37.70 -1.50
CA SER A 551 32.73 38.53 -0.73
C SER A 551 31.94 39.74 -0.17
N MET A 552 32.00 40.02 1.15
CA MET A 552 31.47 41.23 1.70
C MET A 552 32.29 42.40 1.11
N ASP A 553 31.76 43.05 0.09
CA ASP A 553 32.16 44.42 -0.21
C ASP A 553 31.62 45.34 0.92
N TYR A 554 32.43 45.47 1.96
CA TYR A 554 32.24 46.41 3.08
C TYR A 554 32.52 47.85 2.61
N ASN A 555 32.15 48.25 1.40
CA ASN A 555 32.32 49.59 0.88
C ASN A 555 30.99 50.12 0.30
N ASN A 556 29.99 50.31 1.11
CA ASN A 556 29.03 51.41 0.93
C ASN A 556 28.94 52.17 2.26
N LYS A 557 30.01 52.87 2.57
CA LYS A 557 29.92 54.02 3.46
C LYS A 557 29.13 55.10 2.74
N VAL A 558 27.97 55.40 3.32
CA VAL A 558 27.37 56.74 3.49
C VAL A 558 28.05 57.83 2.67
N LYS A 559 27.34 58.35 1.71
CA LYS A 559 27.27 59.79 1.45
C LYS A 559 25.81 60.21 1.39
#